data_013e5e69152abe5e2649f2cd224eec15
#
_entry.id   013e5e69152abe5e2649f2cd224eec15
#
_cell.length_a   1.000
_cell.length_b   1.000
_cell.length_c   1.000
_cell.angle_alpha   90.00
_cell.angle_beta   90.00
_cell.angle_gamma   90.00
#
_symmetry.space_group_name_H-M   'P 1'
#
loop_
_entity.id
_entity.type
_entity.pdbx_description
1 polymer ?
#
loop_
_entity_poly.entity_id
_entity_poly.type
_entity_poly.pdbx_seq_one_letter_code
_entity_poly.pdbx_strand_id
1 'polypeptide(L)'
;MGTLYLVRHGQASFGAADYDQLSARGRQQSERLGAYWRERGLRFDAVLCGTLRRHAQTLAGIAQGLGAMPEPQLLPGLNEYDSQALISAIHPAPLPRPDTPELYRQHFRLLCDALAQWMAGTISPAGMPGWDGFSGGVRAALEQVRRQH
;
A
#
# COMPACT_ATOMS: atom_id res chain seq x y z
N MET A 1 22.80 -2.86 15.72
CA MET A 1 22.27 -3.01 14.35
C MET A 1 20.78 -3.29 14.48
N GLY A 2 19.93 -2.45 13.89
CA GLY A 2 18.46 -2.60 13.94
C GLY A 2 17.93 -3.54 12.86
N THR A 3 16.71 -4.02 13.03
CA THR A 3 15.99 -4.81 12.04
C THR A 3 14.82 -3.99 11.49
N LEU A 4 14.72 -3.86 10.17
CA LEU A 4 13.61 -3.22 9.49
C LEU A 4 12.62 -4.27 8.99
N TYR A 5 11.37 -4.16 9.41
CA TYR A 5 10.26 -4.96 8.91
C TYR A 5 9.46 -4.15 7.89
N LEU A 6 9.42 -4.60 6.64
CA LEU A 6 8.58 -4.04 5.61
C LEU A 6 7.28 -4.82 5.53
N VAL A 7 6.17 -4.12 5.73
CA VAL A 7 4.84 -4.72 5.77
C VAL A 7 4.00 -4.17 4.64
N ARG A 8 3.48 -5.06 3.80
CA ARG A 8 2.43 -4.71 2.84
C ARG A 8 1.08 -4.66 3.56
N HIS A 9 0.22 -3.70 3.20
CA HIS A 9 -1.14 -3.65 3.72
C HIS A 9 -1.92 -4.95 3.48
N GLY A 10 -2.88 -5.23 4.35
CA GLY A 10 -3.82 -6.34 4.18
C GLY A 10 -4.63 -6.20 2.88
N GLN A 11 -5.33 -7.24 2.47
CA GLN A 11 -6.13 -7.23 1.25
C GLN A 11 -7.11 -6.05 1.24
N ALA A 12 -6.98 -5.19 0.23
CA ALA A 12 -7.93 -4.09 -0.01
C ALA A 12 -9.25 -4.60 -0.60
N SER A 13 -10.30 -3.77 -0.53
CA SER A 13 -11.63 -4.07 -1.06
C SER A 13 -11.69 -3.83 -2.56
N PHE A 14 -10.99 -4.65 -3.34
CA PHE A 14 -10.93 -4.54 -4.79
C PHE A 14 -12.33 -4.65 -5.41
N GLY A 15 -12.68 -3.71 -6.29
CA GLY A 15 -13.99 -3.64 -6.94
C GLY A 15 -15.12 -3.07 -6.07
N ALA A 16 -14.86 -2.63 -4.83
CA ALA A 16 -15.80 -1.85 -4.03
C ALA A 16 -15.81 -0.37 -4.45
N ALA A 17 -16.85 0.37 -4.07
CA ALA A 17 -16.94 1.81 -4.30
C ALA A 17 -15.81 2.59 -3.63
N ASP A 18 -15.33 2.12 -2.48
CA ASP A 18 -14.16 2.64 -1.78
C ASP A 18 -13.08 1.57 -1.75
N TYR A 19 -12.12 1.69 -2.67
CA TYR A 19 -10.96 0.81 -2.74
C TYR A 19 -9.97 1.04 -1.60
N ASP A 20 -9.90 2.27 -1.05
CA ASP A 20 -8.94 2.62 0.01
C ASP A 20 -9.38 2.11 1.39
N GLN A 21 -9.92 0.89 1.44
CA GLN A 21 -10.21 0.21 2.69
C GLN A 21 -9.88 -1.28 2.61
N LEU A 22 -9.63 -1.90 3.76
CA LEU A 22 -9.40 -3.33 3.83
C LEU A 22 -10.70 -4.11 3.68
N SER A 23 -10.63 -5.25 2.99
CA SER A 23 -11.65 -6.28 3.05
C SER A 23 -11.69 -6.94 4.44
N ALA A 24 -12.74 -7.71 4.73
CA ALA A 24 -12.79 -8.51 5.95
C ALA A 24 -11.57 -9.44 6.09
N ARG A 25 -11.12 -10.03 4.97
CA ARG A 25 -9.90 -10.85 4.93
C ARG A 25 -8.65 -10.03 5.25
N GLY A 26 -8.55 -8.81 4.71
CA GLY A 26 -7.41 -7.92 4.98
C GLY A 26 -7.29 -7.55 6.45
N ARG A 27 -8.41 -7.31 7.12
CA ARG A 27 -8.44 -7.08 8.57
C ARG A 27 -7.93 -8.28 9.35
N GLN A 28 -8.45 -9.49 9.04
CA GLN A 28 -7.99 -10.73 9.67
C GLN A 28 -6.48 -10.99 9.42
N GLN A 29 -5.98 -10.71 8.22
CA GLN A 29 -4.55 -10.82 7.90
C GLN A 29 -3.72 -9.93 8.82
N SER A 30 -4.14 -8.69 9.01
CA SER A 30 -3.44 -7.72 9.86
C SER A 30 -3.43 -8.16 11.33
N GLU A 31 -4.58 -8.58 11.86
CA GLU A 31 -4.70 -9.07 13.24
C GLU A 31 -3.83 -10.34 13.48
N ARG A 32 -3.86 -11.26 12.53
CA ARG A 32 -3.04 -12.50 12.61
C ARG A 32 -1.54 -12.20 12.56
N LEU A 33 -1.11 -11.22 11.77
CA LEU A 33 0.29 -10.81 11.75
C LEU A 33 0.72 -10.23 13.10
N GLY A 34 -0.11 -9.39 13.71
CA GLY A 34 0.15 -8.86 15.05
C GLY A 34 0.23 -9.97 16.10
N ALA A 35 -0.73 -10.92 16.10
CA ALA A 35 -0.73 -12.07 17.00
C ALA A 35 0.54 -12.93 16.82
N TYR A 36 0.93 -13.20 15.59
CA TYR A 36 2.15 -13.93 15.25
C TYR A 36 3.41 -13.26 15.82
N TRP A 37 3.50 -11.95 15.74
CA TRP A 37 4.62 -11.19 16.30
C TRP A 37 4.62 -11.21 17.84
N ARG A 38 3.43 -11.11 18.45
CA ARG A 38 3.28 -11.24 19.90
C ARG A 38 3.78 -12.59 20.42
N GLU A 39 3.39 -13.68 19.77
CA GLU A 39 3.81 -15.03 20.12
C GLU A 39 5.33 -15.21 20.05
N ARG A 40 6.01 -14.44 19.21
CA ARG A 40 7.48 -14.42 19.08
C ARG A 40 8.17 -13.40 19.97
N GLY A 41 7.43 -12.69 20.80
CA GLY A 41 7.98 -11.67 21.68
C GLY A 41 8.59 -10.46 20.94
N LEU A 42 8.20 -10.24 19.68
CA LEU A 42 8.70 -9.11 18.90
C LEU A 42 8.17 -7.79 19.47
N ARG A 43 9.05 -6.82 19.56
CA ARG A 43 8.76 -5.44 19.96
C ARG A 43 9.35 -4.49 18.93
N PHE A 44 8.73 -3.35 18.75
CA PHE A 44 9.15 -2.33 17.81
C PHE A 44 9.48 -1.04 18.56
N ASP A 45 10.64 -0.45 18.25
CA ASP A 45 11.06 0.83 18.83
C ASP A 45 10.43 2.00 18.07
N ALA A 46 10.12 1.80 16.78
CA ALA A 46 9.47 2.77 15.92
C ALA A 46 8.49 2.12 14.95
N VAL A 47 7.43 2.84 14.61
CA VAL A 47 6.42 2.44 13.62
C VAL A 47 6.23 3.58 12.65
N LEU A 48 6.30 3.25 11.36
CA LEU A 48 6.10 4.21 10.28
C LEU A 48 4.96 3.71 9.39
N CYS A 49 4.11 4.62 8.95
CA CYS A 49 2.92 4.28 8.20
C CYS A 49 2.68 5.30 7.09
N GLY A 50 2.20 4.87 5.95
CA GLY A 50 1.63 5.77 4.94
C GLY A 50 0.32 6.38 5.41
N THR A 51 -0.19 7.37 4.66
CA THR A 51 -1.40 8.12 5.03
C THR A 51 -2.69 7.55 4.42
N LEU A 52 -2.59 6.49 3.62
CA LEU A 52 -3.77 5.85 3.03
C LEU A 52 -4.60 5.12 4.09
N ARG A 53 -5.92 5.10 3.91
CA ARG A 53 -6.85 4.48 4.84
C ARG A 53 -6.56 2.99 5.07
N ARG A 54 -6.25 2.25 3.99
CA ARG A 54 -5.86 0.84 4.08
C ARG A 54 -4.57 0.61 4.86
N HIS A 55 -3.62 1.59 4.86
CA HIS A 55 -2.42 1.53 5.69
C HIS A 55 -2.77 1.67 7.17
N ALA A 56 -3.55 2.70 7.52
CA ALA A 56 -4.00 2.91 8.88
C ALA A 56 -4.81 1.72 9.43
N GLN A 57 -5.68 1.13 8.62
CA GLN A 57 -6.47 -0.04 9.00
C GLN A 57 -5.61 -1.29 9.18
N THR A 58 -4.57 -1.47 8.35
CA THR A 58 -3.59 -2.56 8.52
C THR A 58 -2.85 -2.41 9.83
N LEU A 59 -2.36 -1.21 10.12
CA LEU A 59 -1.66 -0.92 11.36
C LEU A 59 -2.55 -1.14 12.59
N ALA A 60 -3.80 -0.68 12.55
CA ALA A 60 -4.77 -0.91 13.63
C ALA A 60 -5.01 -2.41 13.89
N GLY A 61 -5.16 -3.22 12.85
CA GLY A 61 -5.30 -4.67 12.98
C GLY A 61 -4.04 -5.32 13.57
N ILE A 62 -2.85 -4.90 13.14
CA ILE A 62 -1.58 -5.38 13.70
C ILE A 62 -1.49 -5.00 15.18
N ALA A 63 -1.81 -3.76 15.56
CA ALA A 63 -1.79 -3.31 16.94
C ALA A 63 -2.76 -4.12 17.81
N GLN A 64 -3.96 -4.42 17.31
CA GLN A 64 -4.93 -5.27 17.99
C GLN A 64 -4.38 -6.67 18.27
N GLY A 65 -3.69 -7.28 17.30
CA GLY A 65 -3.10 -8.60 17.46
C GLY A 65 -1.85 -8.60 18.34
N LEU A 66 -1.00 -7.59 18.23
CA LEU A 66 0.29 -7.49 18.93
C LEU A 66 0.11 -7.02 20.39
N GLY A 67 -0.82 -6.12 20.65
CA GLY A 67 -1.03 -5.47 21.95
C GLY A 67 -0.48 -4.03 21.96
N ALA A 68 0.73 -3.83 22.47
CA ALA A 68 1.34 -2.50 22.55
C ALA A 68 2.21 -2.19 21.32
N MET A 69 2.03 -1.00 20.76
CA MET A 69 2.87 -0.46 19.68
C MET A 69 3.20 1.02 19.96
N PRO A 70 4.37 1.51 19.51
CA PRO A 70 4.66 2.94 19.50
C PRO A 70 3.66 3.71 18.64
N GLU A 71 3.49 5.01 18.96
CA GLU A 71 2.71 5.91 18.10
C GLU A 71 3.31 5.98 16.71
N PRO A 72 2.52 5.80 15.64
CA PRO A 72 3.06 5.76 14.29
C PRO A 72 3.45 7.13 13.77
N GLN A 73 4.61 7.21 13.14
CA GLN A 73 4.98 8.36 12.32
C GLN A 73 4.38 8.22 10.93
N LEU A 74 3.59 9.21 10.51
CA LEU A 74 2.96 9.21 9.20
C LEU A 74 3.90 9.80 8.14
N LEU A 75 4.20 9.03 7.11
CA LEU A 75 5.06 9.42 6.00
C LEU A 75 4.32 9.24 4.66
N PRO A 76 3.87 10.32 4.00
CA PRO A 76 3.21 10.22 2.69
C PRO A 76 4.06 9.53 1.62
N GLY A 77 5.39 9.58 1.72
CA GLY A 77 6.30 8.86 0.83
C GLY A 77 6.20 7.34 0.89
N LEU A 78 5.49 6.78 1.89
CA LEU A 78 5.18 5.35 1.98
C LEU A 78 3.82 4.99 1.35
N ASN A 79 3.12 5.94 0.75
CA ASN A 79 1.86 5.65 0.06
C ASN A 79 2.10 4.88 -1.23
N GLU A 80 1.18 3.97 -1.55
CA GLU A 80 1.11 3.35 -2.86
C GLU A 80 0.64 4.36 -3.92
N TYR A 81 0.96 4.06 -5.19
CA TYR A 81 0.40 4.75 -6.34
C TYR A 81 -1.10 4.45 -6.50
N ASP A 82 -1.81 5.33 -7.20
CA ASP A 82 -3.21 5.13 -7.57
C ASP A 82 -3.30 4.26 -8.82
N SER A 83 -3.64 2.98 -8.64
CA SER A 83 -3.79 2.03 -9.75
C SER A 83 -4.92 2.39 -10.71
N GLN A 84 -5.98 3.05 -10.23
CA GLN A 84 -7.09 3.47 -11.09
C GLN A 84 -6.66 4.64 -11.98
N ALA A 85 -5.94 5.61 -11.43
CA ALA A 85 -5.40 6.73 -12.21
C ALA A 85 -4.42 6.23 -13.29
N LEU A 86 -3.59 5.24 -12.97
CA LEU A 86 -2.68 4.59 -13.92
C LEU A 86 -3.44 3.93 -15.07
N ILE A 87 -4.41 3.08 -14.77
CA ILE A 87 -5.21 2.38 -15.78
C ILE A 87 -5.97 3.41 -16.65
N SER A 88 -6.58 4.41 -16.04
CA SER A 88 -7.34 5.44 -16.76
C SER A 88 -6.49 6.27 -17.72
N ALA A 89 -5.19 6.40 -17.46
CA ALA A 89 -4.27 7.12 -18.33
C ALA A 89 -4.03 6.41 -19.68
N ILE A 90 -4.18 5.07 -19.74
CA ILE A 90 -4.02 4.28 -20.97
C ILE A 90 -5.33 3.70 -21.48
N HIS A 91 -6.35 3.62 -20.64
CA HIS A 91 -7.66 3.06 -20.94
C HIS A 91 -8.76 3.96 -20.36
N PRO A 92 -9.15 5.05 -21.06
CA PRO A 92 -10.11 6.03 -20.54
C PRO A 92 -11.53 5.49 -20.34
N ALA A 93 -11.90 4.43 -21.08
CA ALA A 93 -13.23 3.82 -20.94
C ALA A 93 -13.36 3.09 -19.60
N PRO A 94 -14.52 3.18 -18.92
CA PRO A 94 -14.75 2.44 -17.69
C PRO A 94 -14.58 0.93 -17.91
N LEU A 95 -13.82 0.30 -17.03
CA LEU A 95 -13.69 -1.16 -17.03
C LEU A 95 -14.86 -1.79 -16.25
N PRO A 96 -15.37 -2.95 -16.70
CA PRO A 96 -16.34 -3.68 -15.92
C PRO A 96 -15.74 -4.10 -14.57
N ARG A 97 -16.61 -4.28 -13.57
CA ARG A 97 -16.17 -4.79 -12.27
C ARG A 97 -15.52 -6.17 -12.46
N PRO A 98 -14.33 -6.41 -11.92
CA PRO A 98 -13.63 -7.68 -12.07
C PRO A 98 -14.24 -8.75 -11.15
N ASP A 99 -15.29 -9.40 -11.60
CA ASP A 99 -16.01 -10.46 -10.89
C ASP A 99 -15.70 -11.86 -11.42
N THR A 100 -14.96 -11.95 -12.54
CA THR A 100 -14.45 -13.20 -13.10
C THR A 100 -12.93 -13.24 -13.14
N PRO A 101 -12.30 -14.45 -13.16
CA PRO A 101 -10.86 -14.58 -13.31
C PRO A 101 -10.31 -13.92 -14.59
N GLU A 102 -11.10 -13.91 -15.67
CA GLU A 102 -10.75 -13.28 -16.95
C GLU A 102 -10.66 -11.77 -16.82
N LEU A 103 -11.65 -11.14 -16.18
CA LEU A 103 -11.66 -9.69 -15.92
C LEU A 103 -10.54 -9.28 -14.96
N TYR A 104 -10.26 -10.08 -13.93
CA TYR A 104 -9.09 -9.87 -13.07
C TYR A 104 -7.79 -9.87 -13.86
N ARG A 105 -7.59 -10.83 -14.75
CA ARG A 105 -6.41 -10.89 -15.62
C ARG A 105 -6.33 -9.70 -16.58
N GLN A 106 -7.45 -9.25 -17.11
CA GLN A 106 -7.50 -8.06 -17.97
C GLN A 106 -7.08 -6.81 -17.21
N HIS A 107 -7.67 -6.55 -16.03
CA HIS A 107 -7.29 -5.43 -15.18
C HIS A 107 -5.80 -5.46 -14.81
N PHE A 108 -5.30 -6.64 -14.45
CA PHE A 108 -3.89 -6.81 -14.09
C PHE A 108 -2.94 -6.53 -15.25
N ARG A 109 -3.27 -6.96 -16.47
CA ARG A 109 -2.46 -6.64 -17.67
C ARG A 109 -2.44 -5.15 -17.93
N LEU A 110 -3.59 -4.50 -17.90
CA LEU A 110 -3.68 -3.03 -18.07
C LEU A 110 -2.87 -2.30 -17.01
N LEU A 111 -2.94 -2.74 -15.76
CA LEU A 111 -2.12 -2.15 -14.70
C LEU A 111 -0.62 -2.34 -14.96
N CYS A 112 -0.18 -3.51 -15.38
CA CYS A 112 1.23 -3.76 -15.74
C CYS A 112 1.69 -2.88 -16.90
N ASP A 113 0.86 -2.73 -17.94
CA ASP A 113 1.17 -1.88 -19.09
C ASP A 113 1.23 -0.40 -18.70
N ALA A 114 0.30 0.07 -17.87
CA ALA A 114 0.29 1.43 -17.36
C ALA A 114 1.50 1.72 -16.46
N LEU A 115 1.86 0.79 -15.59
CA LEU A 115 3.06 0.89 -14.76
C LEU A 115 4.34 1.01 -15.60
N ALA A 116 4.48 0.16 -16.63
CA ALA A 116 5.64 0.21 -17.52
C ALA A 116 5.75 1.57 -18.22
N GLN A 117 4.64 2.11 -18.73
CA GLN A 117 4.60 3.41 -19.40
C GLN A 117 4.85 4.57 -18.42
N TRP A 118 4.31 4.51 -17.21
CA TRP A 118 4.56 5.50 -16.17
C TRP A 118 6.03 5.52 -15.74
N MET A 119 6.63 4.35 -15.52
CA MET A 119 8.06 4.20 -15.20
C MET A 119 8.96 4.71 -16.32
N ALA A 120 8.54 4.56 -17.57
CA ALA A 120 9.22 5.10 -18.75
C ALA A 120 8.99 6.60 -18.97
N GLY A 121 8.09 7.23 -18.20
CA GLY A 121 7.74 8.64 -18.33
C GLY A 121 6.89 8.95 -19.56
N THR A 122 6.27 7.96 -20.20
CA THR A 122 5.45 8.13 -21.41
C THR A 122 3.99 8.48 -21.11
N ILE A 123 3.53 8.30 -19.88
CA ILE A 123 2.22 8.74 -19.39
C ILE A 123 2.35 9.55 -18.10
N SER A 124 1.40 10.46 -17.91
CA SER A 124 1.26 11.27 -16.70
C SER A 124 -0.15 11.11 -16.14
N PRO A 125 -0.36 10.16 -15.21
CA PRO A 125 -1.68 9.91 -14.63
C PRO A 125 -2.19 11.14 -13.88
N ALA A 126 -3.49 11.42 -13.98
CA ALA A 126 -4.10 12.55 -13.30
C ALA A 126 -4.09 12.37 -11.77
N GLY A 127 -3.82 13.46 -11.04
CA GLY A 127 -3.90 13.48 -9.58
C GLY A 127 -2.76 12.78 -8.84
N MET A 128 -1.73 12.31 -9.55
CA MET A 128 -0.56 11.70 -8.93
C MET A 128 0.75 12.16 -9.60
N PRO A 129 1.89 12.12 -8.90
CA PRO A 129 3.17 12.52 -9.46
C PRO A 129 3.62 11.58 -10.59
N GLY A 130 4.54 12.04 -11.44
CA GLY A 130 5.29 11.18 -12.33
C GLY A 130 6.18 10.20 -11.56
N TRP A 131 6.72 9.21 -12.25
CA TRP A 131 7.55 8.16 -11.64
C TRP A 131 8.72 8.68 -10.80
N ASP A 132 9.45 9.69 -11.30
CA ASP A 132 10.59 10.26 -10.56
C ASP A 132 10.16 10.93 -9.25
N GLY A 133 9.02 11.65 -9.26
CA GLY A 133 8.46 12.25 -8.06
C GLY A 133 8.02 11.20 -7.04
N PHE A 134 7.32 10.16 -7.50
CA PHE A 134 6.88 9.05 -6.65
C PHE A 134 8.08 8.28 -6.07
N SER A 135 8.99 7.82 -6.91
CA SER A 135 10.16 7.05 -6.47
C SER A 135 11.12 7.87 -5.60
N GLY A 136 11.22 9.19 -5.88
CA GLY A 136 11.95 10.14 -5.05
C GLY A 136 11.34 10.29 -3.66
N GLY A 137 10.01 10.35 -3.56
CA GLY A 137 9.27 10.38 -2.30
C GLY A 137 9.52 9.13 -1.44
N VAL A 138 9.47 7.95 -2.07
CA VAL A 138 9.78 6.68 -1.39
C VAL A 138 11.22 6.66 -0.87
N ARG A 139 12.19 7.06 -1.71
CA ARG A 139 13.60 7.13 -1.30
C ARG A 139 13.81 8.10 -0.14
N ALA A 140 13.20 9.27 -0.20
CA ALA A 140 13.30 10.26 0.89
C ALA A 140 12.73 9.72 2.21
N ALA A 141 11.60 9.02 2.16
CA ALA A 141 11.00 8.38 3.34
C ALA A 141 11.95 7.32 3.93
N LEU A 142 12.53 6.45 3.10
CA LEU A 142 13.49 5.43 3.55
C LEU A 142 14.76 6.03 4.12
N GLU A 143 15.30 7.09 3.51
CA GLU A 143 16.45 7.82 4.04
C GLU A 143 16.16 8.48 5.38
N GLN A 144 14.96 9.02 5.56
CA GLN A 144 14.53 9.57 6.84
C GLN A 144 14.53 8.49 7.93
N VAL A 145 13.97 7.32 7.64
CA VAL A 145 13.99 6.16 8.56
C VAL A 145 15.43 5.80 8.94
N ARG A 146 16.30 5.64 7.94
CA ARG A 146 17.70 5.26 8.15
C ARG A 146 18.50 6.25 9.00
N ARG A 147 18.13 7.54 8.96
CA ARG A 147 18.82 8.59 9.75
C ARG A 147 18.30 8.68 11.17
N GLN A 148 17.08 8.27 11.43
CA GLN A 148 16.42 8.42 12.72
C GLN A 148 16.54 7.15 13.59
N HIS A 149 16.80 6.03 12.98
CA HIS A 149 16.86 4.71 13.60
C HIS A 149 18.05 3.88 13.09
#